data_c6846deac36d599e09c64f537a31db6d
#
_entry.id   c6846deac36d599e09c64f537a31db6d
#
_cell.length_a   1.000
_cell.length_b   1.000
_cell.length_c   1.000
_cell.angle_alpha   90.00
_cell.angle_beta   90.00
_cell.angle_gamma   90.00
#
_symmetry.space_group_name_H-M   'P 1'
#
loop_
_entity.id
_entity.type
_entity.pdbx_description
1 polymer ?
#
loop_
_entity_poly.entity_id
_entity_poly.type
_entity_poly.pdbx_seq_one_letter_code
_entity_poly.pdbx_strand_id
1 'polypeptide(L)'
;VGAGVPVEAILAPSFGCPYEGRIEPAAVAAVAARLRDRGVSTFSFADTTGMATPPTVVALLDELAGGGWPADRVALHLHNTRGTGLANLVVAAQRGVARFDASVGGLGGCPFAPGATGNVPTEDVVHLLDALGMATGVDLERLITVALDLEGVIGRTLPGQVMRAGPWYHLPRG
;
A
#
# COMPACT_ATOMS: atom_id res chain seq x y z
N VAL A 1 10.38 -4.61 21.80
CA VAL A 1 10.98 -3.29 22.08
C VAL A 1 12.09 -3.41 23.14
N GLY A 2 11.89 -4.19 24.20
CA GLY A 2 12.90 -4.31 25.29
C GLY A 2 14.23 -4.97 24.89
N ALA A 3 14.33 -5.64 23.73
CA ALA A 3 15.54 -6.29 23.24
C ALA A 3 16.35 -5.38 22.26
N GLY A 4 15.98 -4.12 22.07
CA GLY A 4 16.64 -3.21 21.13
C GLY A 4 16.35 -3.51 19.63
N VAL A 5 15.46 -4.44 19.34
CA VAL A 5 15.06 -4.75 17.96
C VAL A 5 14.03 -3.70 17.50
N PRO A 6 14.23 -3.05 16.33
CA PRO A 6 13.21 -2.18 15.74
C PRO A 6 11.92 -2.95 15.49
N VAL A 7 10.79 -2.37 15.86
CA VAL A 7 9.46 -2.98 15.69
C VAL A 7 8.58 -2.03 14.90
N GLU A 8 8.01 -2.51 13.81
CA GLU A 8 6.91 -1.86 13.11
C GLU A 8 5.60 -2.55 13.45
N ALA A 9 4.57 -1.77 13.75
CA ALA A 9 3.23 -2.29 13.94
C ALA A 9 2.41 -2.13 12.67
N ILE A 10 1.85 -3.23 12.18
CA ILE A 10 0.88 -3.21 11.08
C ILE A 10 -0.52 -3.28 11.68
N LEU A 11 -1.31 -2.21 11.48
CA LEU A 11 -2.71 -2.18 11.88
C LEU A 11 -3.59 -2.64 10.72
N ALA A 12 -4.23 -3.79 10.88
CA ALA A 12 -5.01 -4.43 9.85
C ALA A 12 -6.31 -5.02 10.44
N PRO A 13 -7.47 -4.71 9.83
CA PRO A 13 -7.70 -3.73 8.78
C PRO A 13 -7.84 -2.30 9.36
N SER A 14 -7.40 -1.27 8.61
CA SER A 14 -7.49 0.14 9.05
C SER A 14 -8.60 0.96 8.39
N PHE A 15 -9.26 0.43 7.36
CA PHE A 15 -10.24 1.19 6.57
C PHE A 15 -11.60 0.53 6.51
N GLY A 16 -11.63 -0.80 6.54
CA GLY A 16 -12.86 -1.55 6.48
C GLY A 16 -12.65 -3.03 6.76
N CYS A 17 -13.62 -3.63 7.44
CA CYS A 17 -13.65 -5.03 7.82
C CYS A 17 -14.85 -5.73 7.17
N PRO A 18 -14.71 -6.93 6.60
CA PRO A 18 -15.84 -7.63 5.98
C PRO A 18 -16.93 -8.04 6.99
N TYR A 19 -16.61 -8.03 8.28
CA TYR A 19 -17.51 -8.40 9.36
C TYR A 19 -18.13 -7.21 10.07
N GLU A 20 -17.35 -6.13 10.28
CA GLU A 20 -17.76 -4.94 11.03
C GLU A 20 -18.10 -3.75 10.14
N GLY A 21 -17.79 -3.84 8.83
CA GLY A 21 -17.99 -2.75 7.89
C GLY A 21 -16.92 -1.68 8.00
N ARG A 22 -17.32 -0.42 7.96
CA ARG A 22 -16.42 0.74 8.04
C ARG A 22 -15.72 0.79 9.40
N ILE A 23 -14.41 1.08 9.37
CA ILE A 23 -13.61 1.33 10.57
C ILE A 23 -13.40 2.83 10.70
N GLU A 24 -13.71 3.38 11.86
CA GLU A 24 -13.55 4.81 12.11
C GLU A 24 -12.07 5.18 12.34
N PRO A 25 -11.57 6.25 11.69
CA PRO A 25 -10.19 6.68 11.81
C PRO A 25 -9.74 6.87 13.27
N ALA A 26 -10.60 7.42 14.14
CA ALA A 26 -10.30 7.62 15.56
C ALA A 26 -10.03 6.32 16.31
N ALA A 27 -10.70 5.22 15.95
CA ALA A 27 -10.44 3.91 16.55
C ALA A 27 -9.06 3.39 16.18
N VAL A 28 -8.64 3.56 14.91
CA VAL A 28 -7.32 3.19 14.43
C VAL A 28 -6.23 4.02 15.12
N ALA A 29 -6.42 5.34 15.20
CA ALA A 29 -5.51 6.27 15.86
C ALA A 29 -5.34 5.94 17.35
N ALA A 30 -6.43 5.58 18.03
CA ALA A 30 -6.39 5.17 19.45
C ALA A 30 -5.54 3.90 19.66
N VAL A 31 -5.65 2.91 18.78
CA VAL A 31 -4.81 1.70 18.84
C VAL A 31 -3.35 2.05 18.59
N ALA A 32 -3.06 2.87 17.56
CA ALA A 32 -1.71 3.33 17.27
C ALA A 32 -1.09 4.08 18.46
N ALA A 33 -1.83 4.99 19.10
CA ALA A 33 -1.37 5.72 20.29
C ALA A 33 -1.00 4.77 21.44
N ARG A 34 -1.82 3.78 21.73
CA ARG A 34 -1.54 2.78 22.78
C ARG A 34 -0.29 1.96 22.51
N LEU A 35 0.00 1.65 21.22
CA LEU A 35 1.23 0.95 20.83
C LEU A 35 2.45 1.86 20.91
N ARG A 36 2.31 3.14 20.52
CA ARG A 36 3.36 4.15 20.66
C ARG A 36 3.77 4.31 22.13
N ASP A 37 2.81 4.39 23.05
CA ASP A 37 3.06 4.49 24.48
C ASP A 37 3.82 3.27 25.05
N ARG A 38 3.83 2.16 24.30
CA ARG A 38 4.61 0.95 24.61
C ARG A 38 5.96 0.88 23.85
N GLY A 39 6.33 1.96 23.15
CA GLY A 39 7.63 2.09 22.49
C GLY A 39 7.67 1.65 21.03
N VAL A 40 6.53 1.40 20.39
CA VAL A 40 6.49 1.19 18.93
C VAL A 40 6.63 2.56 18.25
N SER A 41 7.57 2.66 17.29
CA SER A 41 7.92 3.94 16.66
C SER A 41 7.51 4.04 15.19
N THR A 42 7.26 2.91 14.52
CA THR A 42 6.89 2.85 13.11
C THR A 42 5.58 2.09 12.92
N PHE A 43 4.76 2.57 11.98
CA PHE A 43 3.42 2.02 11.77
C PHE A 43 3.12 1.93 10.28
N SER A 44 2.47 0.82 9.89
CA SER A 44 1.85 0.63 8.60
C SER A 44 0.34 0.44 8.78
N PHE A 45 -0.47 1.18 8.05
CA PHE A 45 -1.93 1.09 8.11
C PHE A 45 -2.44 0.35 6.88
N ALA A 46 -3.08 -0.80 7.11
CA ALA A 46 -3.36 -1.76 6.05
C ALA A 46 -4.82 -1.72 5.58
N ASP A 47 -5.01 -1.61 4.28
CA ASP A 47 -6.28 -1.83 3.57
C ASP A 47 -6.40 -3.31 3.13
N THR A 48 -6.37 -4.22 4.09
CA THR A 48 -6.36 -5.68 3.85
C THR A 48 -7.50 -6.17 2.95
N THR A 49 -8.62 -5.47 2.96
CA THR A 49 -9.84 -5.86 2.25
C THR A 49 -10.07 -5.08 0.96
N GLY A 50 -9.23 -4.09 0.66
CA GLY A 50 -9.41 -3.17 -0.47
C GLY A 50 -10.71 -2.35 -0.35
N MET A 51 -11.06 -1.94 0.86
CA MET A 51 -12.24 -1.10 1.15
C MET A 51 -11.87 0.37 1.30
N ALA A 52 -10.59 0.71 1.30
CA ALA A 52 -10.14 2.09 1.32
C ALA A 52 -10.55 2.83 0.05
N THR A 53 -10.88 4.10 0.25
CA THR A 53 -11.15 5.06 -0.82
C THR A 53 -10.33 6.33 -0.55
N PRO A 54 -10.06 7.18 -1.56
CA PRO A 54 -9.33 8.42 -1.33
C PRO A 54 -9.84 9.25 -0.15
N PRO A 55 -11.17 9.47 0.03
CA PRO A 55 -11.67 10.19 1.19
C PRO A 55 -11.38 9.51 2.53
N THR A 56 -11.43 8.17 2.60
CA THR A 56 -11.16 7.45 3.87
C THR A 56 -9.66 7.45 4.20
N VAL A 57 -8.80 7.42 3.18
CA VAL A 57 -7.35 7.60 3.38
C VAL A 57 -7.04 8.99 3.93
N VAL A 58 -7.63 10.04 3.34
CA VAL A 58 -7.49 11.42 3.82
C VAL A 58 -7.96 11.54 5.27
N ALA A 59 -9.13 11.00 5.59
CA ALA A 59 -9.69 11.07 6.94
C ALA A 59 -8.78 10.39 7.98
N LEU A 60 -8.18 9.23 7.66
CA LEU A 60 -7.22 8.58 8.56
C LEU A 60 -5.94 9.42 8.73
N LEU A 61 -5.40 9.96 7.64
CA LEU A 61 -4.18 10.78 7.70
C LEU A 61 -4.41 12.07 8.49
N ASP A 62 -5.58 12.72 8.36
CA ASP A 62 -5.94 13.91 9.12
C ASP A 62 -6.08 13.58 10.63
N GLU A 63 -6.70 12.45 10.97
CA GLU A 63 -6.81 11.99 12.36
C GLU A 63 -5.44 11.69 12.97
N LEU A 64 -4.57 11.00 12.24
CA LEU A 64 -3.21 10.71 12.67
C LEU A 64 -2.41 12.00 12.87
N ALA A 65 -2.49 12.94 11.93
CA ALA A 65 -1.81 14.24 12.06
C ALA A 65 -2.30 15.02 13.29
N GLY A 66 -3.60 15.02 13.56
CA GLY A 66 -4.17 15.60 14.78
C GLY A 66 -3.65 14.94 16.07
N GLY A 67 -3.32 13.65 16.02
CA GLY A 67 -2.68 12.89 17.10
C GLY A 67 -1.15 13.04 17.18
N GLY A 68 -0.54 13.92 16.37
CA GLY A 68 0.91 14.17 16.35
C GLY A 68 1.72 13.15 15.54
N TRP A 69 1.10 12.52 14.55
CA TRP A 69 1.77 11.60 13.62
C TRP A 69 2.05 12.33 12.29
N PRO A 70 3.30 12.68 11.99
CA PRO A 70 3.61 13.26 10.69
C PRO A 70 3.51 12.19 9.59
N ALA A 71 3.08 12.61 8.40
CA ALA A 71 2.82 11.70 7.28
C ALA A 71 4.07 10.90 6.84
N ASP A 72 5.26 11.47 6.99
CA ASP A 72 6.54 10.82 6.69
C ASP A 72 6.89 9.65 7.64
N ARG A 73 6.19 9.55 8.78
CA ARG A 73 6.30 8.42 9.73
C ARG A 73 5.24 7.35 9.55
N VAL A 74 4.32 7.57 8.62
CA VAL A 74 3.23 6.65 8.27
C VAL A 74 3.62 5.83 7.06
N ALA A 75 3.39 4.52 7.11
CA ALA A 75 3.38 3.65 5.94
C ALA A 75 1.94 3.23 5.62
N LEU A 76 1.65 2.99 4.34
CA LEU A 76 0.38 2.43 3.90
C LEU A 76 0.61 1.12 3.15
N HIS A 77 -0.21 0.13 3.51
CA HIS A 77 -0.30 -1.15 2.83
C HIS A 77 -1.66 -1.23 2.13
N LEU A 78 -1.65 -1.08 0.80
CA LEU A 78 -2.86 -0.90 0.03
C LEU A 78 -3.16 -2.12 -0.84
N HIS A 79 -4.43 -2.53 -0.86
CA HIS A 79 -4.94 -3.56 -1.76
C HIS A 79 -5.69 -2.95 -2.94
N ASN A 80 -5.66 -3.65 -4.07
CA ASN A 80 -6.32 -3.20 -5.31
C ASN A 80 -7.61 -3.95 -5.62
N THR A 81 -8.20 -4.60 -4.63
CA THR A 81 -9.40 -5.46 -4.77
C THR A 81 -10.55 -4.79 -5.51
N ARG A 82 -10.74 -3.48 -5.34
CA ARG A 82 -11.79 -2.68 -6.01
C ARG A 82 -11.24 -1.65 -7.00
N GLY A 83 -9.97 -1.79 -7.41
CA GLY A 83 -9.34 -0.86 -8.35
C GLY A 83 -9.03 0.52 -7.76
N THR A 84 -9.16 0.71 -6.45
CA THR A 84 -8.93 2.01 -5.78
C THR A 84 -7.51 2.15 -5.21
N GLY A 85 -6.72 1.07 -5.18
CA GLY A 85 -5.42 1.05 -4.52
C GLY A 85 -4.45 2.13 -4.99
N LEU A 86 -4.28 2.29 -6.30
CA LEU A 86 -3.41 3.33 -6.87
C LEU A 86 -3.95 4.74 -6.65
N ALA A 87 -5.27 4.95 -6.70
CA ALA A 87 -5.88 6.25 -6.39
C ALA A 87 -5.64 6.63 -4.92
N ASN A 88 -5.76 5.67 -4.00
CA ASN A 88 -5.45 5.85 -2.58
C ASN A 88 -3.97 6.21 -2.38
N LEU A 89 -3.08 5.56 -3.12
CA LEU A 89 -1.64 5.85 -3.08
C LEU A 89 -1.33 7.28 -3.51
N VAL A 90 -1.92 7.74 -4.63
CA VAL A 90 -1.73 9.12 -5.12
C VAL A 90 -2.10 10.13 -4.05
N VAL A 91 -3.28 9.99 -3.46
CA VAL A 91 -3.77 10.91 -2.44
C VAL A 91 -2.87 10.91 -1.20
N ALA A 92 -2.41 9.73 -0.78
CA ALA A 92 -1.49 9.60 0.36
C ALA A 92 -0.13 10.24 0.06
N ALA A 93 0.44 10.00 -1.12
CA ALA A 93 1.70 10.61 -1.55
C ALA A 93 1.60 12.15 -1.60
N GLN A 94 0.50 12.69 -2.12
CA GLN A 94 0.22 14.13 -2.11
C GLN A 94 0.11 14.73 -0.70
N ARG A 95 -0.24 13.90 0.29
CA ARG A 95 -0.29 14.26 1.72
C ARG A 95 1.05 14.04 2.45
N GLY A 96 2.11 13.66 1.73
CA GLY A 96 3.46 13.50 2.26
C GLY A 96 3.78 12.12 2.81
N VAL A 97 2.93 11.11 2.58
CA VAL A 97 3.29 9.72 2.86
C VAL A 97 4.37 9.29 1.88
N ALA A 98 5.49 8.79 2.41
CA ALA A 98 6.66 8.40 1.61
C ALA A 98 6.96 6.88 1.67
N ARG A 99 6.15 6.12 2.41
CA ARG A 99 6.35 4.67 2.60
C ARG A 99 5.09 3.91 2.20
N PHE A 100 5.25 3.02 1.24
CA PHE A 100 4.18 2.18 0.72
C PHE A 100 4.65 0.73 0.62
N ASP A 101 3.81 -0.19 1.08
CA ASP A 101 4.01 -1.62 0.86
C ASP A 101 3.29 -2.01 -0.43
N ALA A 102 3.95 -2.81 -1.25
CA ALA A 102 3.42 -3.34 -2.50
C ALA A 102 3.94 -4.76 -2.72
N SER A 103 3.39 -5.47 -3.68
CA SER A 103 3.86 -6.81 -4.02
C SER A 103 4.11 -6.94 -5.51
N VAL A 104 5.19 -7.63 -5.87
CA VAL A 104 5.55 -7.87 -7.28
C VAL A 104 4.40 -8.59 -7.98
N GLY A 105 3.99 -8.09 -9.14
CA GLY A 105 2.85 -8.61 -9.89
C GLY A 105 1.51 -8.48 -9.19
N GLY A 106 1.41 -7.77 -8.06
CA GLY A 106 0.19 -7.69 -7.25
C GLY A 106 -0.14 -8.99 -6.51
N LEU A 107 0.87 -9.80 -6.21
CA LEU A 107 0.69 -11.05 -5.47
C LEU A 107 0.15 -10.80 -4.06
N GLY A 108 -0.50 -11.83 -3.55
CA GLY A 108 -1.10 -11.82 -2.23
C GLY A 108 -2.61 -11.70 -2.30
N GLY A 109 -3.23 -11.76 -1.14
CA GLY A 109 -4.67 -11.71 -0.95
C GLY A 109 -5.00 -11.93 0.51
N CYS A 110 -6.26 -11.86 0.85
CA CYS A 110 -6.73 -12.17 2.19
C CYS A 110 -7.70 -13.34 2.12
N PRO A 111 -7.39 -14.49 2.74
CA PRO A 111 -8.30 -15.64 2.72
C PRO A 111 -9.63 -15.36 3.45
N PHE A 112 -9.65 -14.36 4.32
CA PHE A 112 -10.83 -13.93 5.08
C PHE A 112 -11.65 -12.83 4.38
N ALA A 113 -11.18 -12.32 3.24
CA ALA A 113 -11.88 -11.31 2.44
C ALA A 113 -12.26 -11.91 1.09
N PRO A 114 -13.49 -12.42 0.91
CA PRO A 114 -13.94 -12.99 -0.35
C PRO A 114 -13.77 -12.01 -1.51
N GLY A 115 -13.14 -12.46 -2.61
CA GLY A 115 -12.86 -11.64 -3.78
C GLY A 115 -11.67 -10.68 -3.64
N ALA A 116 -10.89 -10.75 -2.56
CA ALA A 116 -9.67 -9.95 -2.42
C ALA A 116 -8.64 -10.40 -3.47
N THR A 117 -8.34 -9.50 -4.44
CA THR A 117 -7.45 -9.81 -5.56
C THR A 117 -5.98 -9.64 -5.23
N GLY A 118 -5.63 -9.01 -4.11
CA GLY A 118 -4.26 -8.85 -3.65
C GLY A 118 -3.80 -7.39 -3.53
N ASN A 119 -2.51 -7.26 -3.32
CA ASN A 119 -1.82 -5.99 -3.14
C ASN A 119 -1.85 -5.13 -4.42
N VAL A 120 -1.57 -3.85 -4.28
CA VAL A 120 -1.14 -3.03 -5.43
C VAL A 120 0.15 -3.63 -5.99
N PRO A 121 0.27 -3.77 -7.34
CA PRO A 121 1.49 -4.29 -7.96
C PRO A 121 2.65 -3.31 -7.77
N THR A 122 3.82 -3.81 -7.40
CA THR A 122 4.99 -2.94 -7.15
C THR A 122 5.40 -2.18 -8.41
N GLU A 123 5.38 -2.81 -9.57
CA GLU A 123 5.69 -2.19 -10.86
C GLU A 123 4.70 -1.09 -11.24
N ASP A 124 3.42 -1.26 -10.93
CA ASP A 124 2.40 -0.22 -11.14
C ASP A 124 2.62 0.97 -10.20
N VAL A 125 2.99 0.69 -8.94
CA VAL A 125 3.32 1.71 -7.94
C VAL A 125 4.56 2.50 -8.34
N VAL A 126 5.64 1.83 -8.72
CA VAL A 126 6.90 2.47 -9.14
C VAL A 126 6.65 3.35 -10.35
N HIS A 127 5.97 2.83 -11.38
CA HIS A 127 5.62 3.59 -12.58
C HIS A 127 4.81 4.86 -12.24
N LEU A 128 3.82 4.73 -11.36
CA LEU A 128 2.97 5.84 -10.95
C LEU A 128 3.74 6.91 -10.17
N LEU A 129 4.58 6.49 -9.21
CA LEU A 129 5.38 7.42 -8.41
C LEU A 129 6.41 8.16 -9.28
N ASP A 130 7.07 7.47 -10.21
CA ASP A 130 7.99 8.10 -11.16
C ASP A 130 7.26 9.12 -12.05
N ALA A 131 6.03 8.82 -12.52
CA ALA A 131 5.20 9.74 -13.28
C ALA A 131 4.76 10.97 -12.46
N LEU A 132 4.70 10.86 -11.14
CA LEU A 132 4.45 11.97 -10.21
C LEU A 132 5.72 12.74 -9.84
N GLY A 133 6.88 12.37 -10.39
CA GLY A 133 8.17 12.99 -10.09
C GLY A 133 8.78 12.55 -8.74
N MET A 134 8.31 11.43 -8.19
CA MET A 134 8.77 10.88 -6.92
C MET A 134 9.73 9.72 -7.19
N ALA A 135 11.05 9.95 -7.05
CA ALA A 135 12.05 8.91 -7.29
C ALA A 135 11.95 7.79 -6.26
N THR A 136 11.74 6.57 -6.74
CA THR A 136 11.66 5.37 -5.88
C THR A 136 13.02 4.70 -5.68
N GLY A 137 13.98 4.94 -6.58
CA GLY A 137 15.26 4.25 -6.62
C GLY A 137 15.18 2.81 -7.14
N VAL A 138 14.00 2.37 -7.60
CA VAL A 138 13.77 1.04 -8.15
C VAL A 138 13.94 1.08 -9.68
N ASP A 139 14.70 0.12 -10.20
CA ASP A 139 14.83 -0.10 -11.64
C ASP A 139 13.57 -0.80 -12.16
N LEU A 140 12.67 -0.03 -12.80
CA LEU A 140 11.37 -0.50 -13.24
C LEU A 140 11.48 -1.61 -14.31
N GLU A 141 12.45 -1.52 -15.22
CA GLU A 141 12.65 -2.52 -16.28
C GLU A 141 13.02 -3.89 -15.71
N ARG A 142 13.94 -3.88 -14.74
CA ARG A 142 14.33 -5.10 -14.05
C ARG A 142 13.18 -5.64 -13.20
N LEU A 143 12.39 -4.77 -12.57
CA LEU A 143 11.24 -5.17 -11.79
C LEU A 143 10.17 -5.83 -12.66
N ILE A 144 9.89 -5.28 -13.86
CA ILE A 144 8.99 -5.89 -14.84
C ILE A 144 9.47 -7.29 -15.24
N THR A 145 10.78 -7.44 -15.50
CA THR A 145 11.36 -8.77 -15.82
C THR A 145 11.11 -9.75 -14.67
N VAL A 146 11.37 -9.35 -13.44
CA VAL A 146 11.11 -10.18 -12.24
C VAL A 146 9.64 -10.54 -12.11
N ALA A 147 8.73 -9.61 -12.39
CA ALA A 147 7.28 -9.88 -12.33
C ALA A 147 6.83 -10.91 -13.36
N LEU A 148 7.38 -10.85 -14.59
CA LEU A 148 7.10 -11.83 -15.64
C LEU A 148 7.67 -13.22 -15.31
N ASP A 149 8.90 -13.28 -14.81
CA ASP A 149 9.52 -14.53 -14.37
C ASP A 149 8.71 -15.17 -13.23
N LEU A 150 8.28 -14.37 -12.27
CA LEU A 150 7.48 -14.82 -11.13
C LEU A 150 6.12 -15.36 -11.58
N GLU A 151 5.49 -14.73 -12.57
CA GLU A 151 4.26 -15.24 -13.18
C GLU A 151 4.46 -16.64 -13.76
N GLY A 152 5.59 -16.85 -14.47
CA GLY A 152 5.96 -18.14 -15.01
C GLY A 152 6.16 -19.21 -13.93
N VAL A 153 6.83 -18.85 -12.83
CA VAL A 153 7.05 -19.76 -11.68
C VAL A 153 5.73 -20.13 -11.00
N ILE A 154 4.83 -19.15 -10.80
CA ILE A 154 3.55 -19.36 -10.14
C ILE A 154 2.55 -20.09 -11.04
N GLY A 155 2.71 -20.01 -12.36
CA GLY A 155 1.86 -20.71 -13.34
C GLY A 155 0.44 -20.13 -13.47
N ARG A 156 0.24 -18.86 -13.08
CA ARG A 156 -1.04 -18.15 -13.29
C ARG A 156 -0.78 -16.67 -13.59
N THR A 157 -1.70 -16.06 -14.33
CA THR A 157 -1.67 -14.63 -14.62
C THR A 157 -1.69 -13.78 -13.36
N LEU A 158 -0.76 -12.82 -13.28
CA LEU A 158 -0.70 -11.84 -12.20
C LEU A 158 -1.42 -10.55 -12.60
N PRO A 159 -2.01 -9.80 -11.65
CA PRO A 159 -2.84 -8.64 -11.93
C PRO A 159 -2.07 -7.36 -12.31
N GLY A 160 -0.73 -7.33 -12.24
CA GLY A 160 0.08 -6.16 -12.58
C GLY A 160 -0.17 -5.69 -14.01
N GLN A 161 -0.39 -4.38 -14.18
CA GLN A 161 -0.71 -3.79 -15.48
C GLN A 161 0.56 -3.35 -16.22
N VAL A 162 1.48 -2.70 -15.52
CA VAL A 162 2.72 -2.17 -16.10
C VAL A 162 3.67 -3.30 -16.54
N MET A 163 3.66 -4.44 -15.86
CA MET A 163 4.40 -5.62 -16.31
C MET A 163 3.97 -6.10 -17.70
N ARG A 164 2.73 -5.79 -18.12
CA ARG A 164 2.17 -6.17 -19.43
C ARG A 164 2.38 -5.10 -20.50
N ALA A 165 2.02 -3.87 -20.15
CA ALA A 165 2.02 -2.74 -21.07
C ALA A 165 3.40 -2.13 -21.27
N GLY A 166 4.31 -2.35 -20.31
CA GLY A 166 5.55 -1.59 -20.20
C GLY A 166 5.31 -0.16 -19.70
N PRO A 167 6.37 0.59 -19.36
CA PRO A 167 6.27 1.98 -18.99
C PRO A 167 5.85 2.85 -20.17
N TRP A 168 5.11 3.92 -19.93
CA TRP A 168 4.54 4.80 -20.95
C TRP A 168 5.56 5.45 -21.89
N TYR A 169 6.80 5.61 -21.47
CA TYR A 169 7.88 6.20 -22.26
C TYR A 169 8.56 5.18 -23.22
N HIS A 170 8.21 3.92 -23.13
CA HIS A 170 8.64 2.91 -24.11
C HIS A 170 7.68 2.91 -25.29
N LEU A 171 7.94 3.79 -26.24
CA LEU A 171 7.24 3.73 -27.51
C LEU A 171 7.71 2.50 -28.28
N PRO A 172 6.80 1.75 -28.94
CA PRO A 172 7.20 0.69 -29.86
C PRO A 172 8.14 1.29 -30.91
N ARG A 173 9.32 0.76 -31.03
CA ARG A 173 10.18 1.09 -32.18
C ARG A 173 9.51 0.46 -33.39
N GLY A 174 8.90 1.31 -34.23
CA GLY A 174 8.34 0.92 -35.54
C GLY A 174 9.37 0.28 -36.46
#